data_4a591217a899042456a653005271aec3
#
_entry.id   4a591217a899042456a653005271aec3
#
_cell.length_a   1.000
_cell.length_b   1.000
_cell.length_c   1.000
_cell.angle_alpha   90.00
_cell.angle_beta   90.00
_cell.angle_gamma   90.00
#
_symmetry.space_group_name_H-M   'P 1'
#
loop_
_entity.id
_entity.type
_entity.pdbx_description
1 polymer ?
#
loop_
_entity_poly.entity_id
_entity_poly.type
_entity_poly.pdbx_seq_one_letter_code
_entity_poly.pdbx_strand_id
1 'polypeptide(L)'
;ACQSSSSNFQSALQTIKQKGKLVVATSPDYAPFEFQALLDGRNQVVGADIDMAQAIADELGVKLVISTMSFDNVLTSLHTGKADLAIAGISATDERKEVFDFSIPYYENKASFLIRKVDLDKYKDLNSLASANIAAQKGTVPESMVKEQLPEAKLTSLSNMGEAVNELQSGKVDAVHMDEPVALSYATKNSDLQVASVSLTMNEGEANAVAIRKGNEDLKAVVDKVIQKLKDEGTYQTYLEKAAKLTEVEQ
;
A
#
# COMPACT_ATOMS: atom_id res chain seq x y z
N ALA A 1 -13.45 -27.09 44.69
CA ALA A 1 -13.65 -27.22 43.23
C ALA A 1 -13.24 -25.91 42.57
N CYS A 2 -12.01 -25.84 42.09
CA CYS A 2 -11.54 -24.72 41.27
C CYS A 2 -12.10 -24.90 39.88
N GLN A 3 -13.11 -24.12 39.53
CA GLN A 3 -13.49 -23.95 38.14
C GLN A 3 -12.41 -23.07 37.47
N SER A 4 -11.56 -23.71 36.70
CA SER A 4 -10.72 -22.98 35.73
C SER A 4 -11.65 -22.35 34.70
N SER A 5 -11.84 -21.06 34.78
CA SER A 5 -12.44 -20.29 33.70
C SER A 5 -11.45 -20.34 32.53
N SER A 6 -11.65 -21.29 31.62
CA SER A 6 -11.03 -21.22 30.31
C SER A 6 -11.58 -19.96 29.65
N SER A 7 -10.78 -18.90 29.59
CA SER A 7 -11.12 -17.73 28.82
C SER A 7 -11.31 -18.21 27.38
N ASN A 8 -12.52 -18.14 26.84
CA ASN A 8 -12.83 -18.43 25.45
C ASN A 8 -12.20 -17.32 24.60
N PHE A 9 -10.89 -17.42 24.36
CA PHE A 9 -10.22 -16.55 23.40
C PHE A 9 -10.66 -16.97 21.99
N GLN A 10 -11.53 -16.13 21.43
CA GLN A 10 -11.99 -16.32 20.07
C GLN A 10 -10.96 -15.71 19.13
N SER A 11 -10.39 -16.52 18.22
CA SER A 11 -9.45 -16.03 17.21
C SER A 11 -10.14 -15.09 16.23
N ALA A 12 -9.37 -14.22 15.56
CA ALA A 12 -9.90 -13.35 14.52
C ALA A 12 -10.57 -14.16 13.41
N LEU A 13 -10.00 -15.31 13.04
CA LEU A 13 -10.58 -16.20 12.03
C LEU A 13 -11.98 -16.69 12.42
N GLN A 14 -12.15 -17.12 13.68
CA GLN A 14 -13.45 -17.56 14.18
C GLN A 14 -14.47 -16.41 14.16
N THR A 15 -14.07 -15.22 14.57
CA THR A 15 -14.92 -14.02 14.57
C THR A 15 -15.34 -13.65 13.15
N ILE A 16 -14.42 -13.67 12.20
CA ILE A 16 -14.69 -13.42 10.78
C ILE A 16 -15.76 -14.39 10.25
N LYS A 17 -15.58 -15.67 10.52
CA LYS A 17 -16.51 -16.72 10.07
C LYS A 17 -17.88 -16.57 10.70
N GLN A 18 -17.95 -16.24 11.99
CA GLN A 18 -19.23 -16.02 12.70
C GLN A 18 -19.99 -14.80 12.17
N LYS A 19 -19.29 -13.69 11.93
CA LYS A 19 -19.89 -12.48 11.39
C LYS A 19 -20.18 -12.58 9.90
N GLY A 20 -19.55 -13.52 9.20
CA GLY A 20 -19.71 -13.70 7.75
C GLY A 20 -19.10 -12.58 6.93
N LYS A 21 -18.14 -11.85 7.48
CA LYS A 21 -17.48 -10.74 6.77
C LYS A 21 -16.02 -10.59 7.16
N LEU A 22 -15.20 -10.19 6.19
CA LEU A 22 -13.80 -9.83 6.35
C LEU A 22 -13.68 -8.32 6.13
N VAL A 23 -13.24 -7.60 7.15
CA VAL A 23 -13.01 -6.14 7.08
C VAL A 23 -11.54 -5.89 6.76
N VAL A 24 -11.27 -5.24 5.65
CA VAL A 24 -9.91 -4.91 5.20
C VAL A 24 -9.73 -3.40 5.22
N ALA A 25 -8.76 -2.91 6.00
CA ALA A 25 -8.37 -1.51 6.03
C ALA A 25 -7.42 -1.21 4.87
N THR A 26 -7.66 -0.13 4.18
CA THR A 26 -6.83 0.32 3.06
C THR A 26 -6.90 1.84 2.87
N SER A 27 -5.94 2.37 2.09
CA SER A 27 -5.89 3.79 1.72
C SER A 27 -6.00 3.90 0.20
N PRO A 28 -7.15 4.31 -0.36
CA PRO A 28 -7.45 4.18 -1.80
C PRO A 28 -6.95 5.35 -2.65
N ASP A 29 -5.72 5.78 -2.44
CA ASP A 29 -5.03 6.81 -3.21
C ASP A 29 -3.74 6.29 -3.87
N TYR A 30 -3.68 4.97 -4.14
CA TYR A 30 -2.44 4.27 -4.46
C TYR A 30 -2.60 3.32 -5.66
N ALA A 31 -3.00 3.89 -6.81
CA ALA A 31 -3.13 3.10 -8.04
C ALA A 31 -1.77 2.57 -8.50
N PRO A 32 -1.64 1.35 -9.00
CA PRO A 32 -2.70 0.40 -9.37
C PRO A 32 -3.08 -0.59 -8.25
N PHE A 33 -2.62 -0.38 -7.02
CA PHE A 33 -2.86 -1.30 -5.90
C PHE A 33 -4.25 -1.13 -5.28
N GLU A 34 -4.58 0.09 -4.86
CA GLU A 34 -5.89 0.49 -4.36
C GLU A 34 -6.16 1.94 -4.74
N PHE A 35 -7.32 2.18 -5.34
CA PHE A 35 -7.70 3.53 -5.79
C PHE A 35 -9.21 3.60 -6.02
N GLN A 36 -9.70 4.83 -6.13
CA GLN A 36 -11.09 5.06 -6.46
C GLN A 36 -11.25 5.18 -7.97
N ALA A 37 -12.19 4.45 -8.53
CA ALA A 37 -12.53 4.50 -9.94
C ALA A 37 -14.04 4.68 -10.10
N LEU A 38 -14.43 5.45 -11.11
CA LEU A 38 -15.84 5.60 -11.47
C LEU A 38 -16.17 4.50 -12.46
N LEU A 39 -16.91 3.49 -11.99
CA LEU A 39 -17.36 2.36 -12.81
C LEU A 39 -18.89 2.32 -12.80
N ASP A 40 -19.49 2.25 -13.98
CA ASP A 40 -20.95 2.21 -14.15
C ASP A 40 -21.68 3.34 -13.39
N GLY A 41 -21.08 4.55 -13.39
CA GLY A 41 -21.61 5.73 -12.71
C GLY A 41 -21.46 5.72 -11.19
N ARG A 42 -20.72 4.75 -10.62
CA ARG A 42 -20.48 4.62 -9.18
C ARG A 42 -19.01 4.75 -8.85
N ASN A 43 -18.70 5.49 -7.79
CA ASN A 43 -17.38 5.53 -7.23
C ASN A 43 -17.12 4.23 -6.45
N GLN A 44 -16.12 3.45 -6.89
CA GLN A 44 -15.76 2.17 -6.30
C GLN A 44 -14.28 2.16 -5.95
N VAL A 45 -13.94 1.45 -4.88
CA VAL A 45 -12.54 1.16 -4.53
C VAL A 45 -12.13 -0.10 -5.27
N VAL A 46 -11.10 0.00 -6.09
CA VAL A 46 -10.61 -1.06 -6.99
C VAL A 46 -9.08 -1.13 -6.92
N GLY A 47 -8.50 -2.12 -7.55
CA GLY A 47 -7.07 -2.31 -7.68
C GLY A 47 -6.62 -3.72 -7.40
N ALA A 48 -5.32 -3.98 -7.62
CA ALA A 48 -4.76 -5.32 -7.45
C ALA A 48 -4.90 -5.83 -6.01
N ASP A 49 -4.70 -4.96 -5.01
CA ASP A 49 -4.86 -5.31 -3.60
C ASP A 49 -6.31 -5.59 -3.24
N ILE A 50 -7.25 -4.94 -3.88
CA ILE A 50 -8.69 -5.17 -3.66
C ILE A 50 -9.09 -6.54 -4.25
N ASP A 51 -8.59 -6.88 -5.43
CA ASP A 51 -8.82 -8.20 -6.03
C ASP A 51 -8.20 -9.31 -5.17
N MET A 52 -7.02 -9.08 -4.61
CA MET A 52 -6.40 -10.02 -3.65
C MET A 52 -7.23 -10.15 -2.38
N ALA A 53 -7.72 -9.04 -1.82
CA ALA A 53 -8.60 -9.07 -0.64
C ALA A 53 -9.87 -9.88 -0.93
N GLN A 54 -10.45 -9.75 -2.13
CA GLN A 54 -11.60 -10.54 -2.55
C GLN A 54 -11.27 -12.03 -2.61
N ALA A 55 -10.10 -12.41 -3.13
CA ALA A 55 -9.64 -13.79 -3.17
C ALA A 55 -9.52 -14.38 -1.76
N ILE A 56 -9.03 -13.59 -0.79
CA ILE A 56 -8.94 -14.02 0.62
C ILE A 56 -10.35 -14.21 1.22
N ALA A 57 -11.25 -13.27 0.98
CA ALA A 57 -12.64 -13.38 1.47
C ALA A 57 -13.34 -14.60 0.88
N ASP A 58 -13.12 -14.88 -0.41
CA ASP A 58 -13.69 -16.05 -1.10
C ASP A 58 -13.18 -17.36 -0.48
N GLU A 59 -11.88 -17.45 -0.17
CA GLU A 59 -11.31 -18.62 0.50
C GLU A 59 -11.91 -18.83 1.89
N LEU A 60 -12.20 -17.75 2.61
CA LEU A 60 -12.85 -17.79 3.91
C LEU A 60 -14.37 -18.04 3.84
N GLY A 61 -14.95 -17.92 2.65
CA GLY A 61 -16.40 -18.06 2.44
C GLY A 61 -17.21 -16.92 3.05
N VAL A 62 -16.65 -15.72 3.11
CA VAL A 62 -17.29 -14.55 3.73
C VAL A 62 -17.35 -13.37 2.75
N LYS A 63 -18.14 -12.36 3.11
CA LYS A 63 -18.26 -11.12 2.35
C LYS A 63 -17.05 -10.21 2.64
N LEU A 64 -16.51 -9.58 1.59
CA LEU A 64 -15.49 -8.56 1.72
C LEU A 64 -16.11 -7.20 2.06
N VAL A 65 -15.55 -6.54 3.08
CA VAL A 65 -15.88 -5.16 3.45
C VAL A 65 -14.60 -4.34 3.42
N ILE A 66 -14.52 -3.36 2.54
CA ILE A 66 -13.38 -2.46 2.43
C ILE A 66 -13.63 -1.23 3.33
N SER A 67 -12.71 -0.98 4.25
CA SER A 67 -12.72 0.19 5.14
C SER A 67 -11.61 1.14 4.71
N THR A 68 -11.99 2.31 4.23
CA THR A 68 -11.04 3.30 3.65
C THR A 68 -10.67 4.38 4.66
N MET A 69 -9.41 4.79 4.63
CA MET A 69 -8.85 5.82 5.51
C MET A 69 -7.53 6.30 4.93
N SER A 70 -6.92 7.33 5.53
CA SER A 70 -5.56 7.72 5.19
C SER A 70 -4.56 6.64 5.61
N PHE A 71 -3.45 6.52 4.89
CA PHE A 71 -2.45 5.48 5.12
C PHE A 71 -1.94 5.43 6.57
N ASP A 72 -1.72 6.58 7.19
CA ASP A 72 -1.23 6.68 8.57
C ASP A 72 -2.20 6.11 9.62
N ASN A 73 -3.45 5.88 9.26
CA ASN A 73 -4.47 5.29 10.13
C ASN A 73 -4.74 3.80 9.88
N VAL A 74 -4.22 3.25 8.79
CA VAL A 74 -4.52 1.86 8.37
C VAL A 74 -4.07 0.85 9.43
N LEU A 75 -2.82 0.92 9.89
CA LEU A 75 -2.30 -0.01 10.89
C LEU A 75 -2.96 0.20 12.27
N THR A 76 -3.29 1.42 12.62
CA THR A 76 -4.03 1.73 13.86
C THR A 76 -5.40 1.06 13.84
N SER A 77 -6.11 1.11 12.72
CA SER A 77 -7.41 0.45 12.55
C SER A 77 -7.31 -1.07 12.75
N LEU A 78 -6.24 -1.69 12.23
CA LEU A 78 -5.96 -3.10 12.45
C LEU A 78 -5.65 -3.38 13.92
N HIS A 79 -4.79 -2.59 14.53
CA HIS A 79 -4.35 -2.77 15.92
C HIS A 79 -5.51 -2.69 16.91
N THR A 80 -6.44 -1.76 16.70
CA THR A 80 -7.60 -1.55 17.57
C THR A 80 -8.75 -2.53 17.30
N GLY A 81 -8.62 -3.42 16.33
CA GLY A 81 -9.64 -4.43 16.01
C GLY A 81 -10.79 -3.94 15.15
N LYS A 82 -10.70 -2.73 14.59
CA LYS A 82 -11.70 -2.20 13.65
C LYS A 82 -11.62 -2.87 12.28
N ALA A 83 -10.44 -3.36 11.91
CA ALA A 83 -10.23 -4.14 10.71
C ALA A 83 -9.62 -5.50 11.07
N ASP A 84 -9.83 -6.49 10.22
CA ASP A 84 -9.29 -7.84 10.37
C ASP A 84 -7.94 -8.01 9.69
N LEU A 85 -7.75 -7.33 8.56
CA LEU A 85 -6.52 -7.26 7.80
C LEU A 85 -6.25 -5.82 7.38
N ALA A 86 -4.97 -5.52 7.13
CA ALA A 86 -4.56 -4.27 6.48
C ALA A 86 -3.82 -4.60 5.18
N ILE A 87 -4.33 -4.10 4.08
CA ILE A 87 -3.76 -4.28 2.74
C ILE A 87 -3.71 -2.91 2.06
N ALA A 88 -2.54 -2.30 2.00
CA ALA A 88 -2.37 -0.93 1.53
C ALA A 88 -0.95 -0.67 1.00
N GLY A 89 -0.35 -1.63 0.29
CA GLY A 89 1.03 -1.52 -0.15
C GLY A 89 2.02 -1.45 1.01
N ILE A 90 1.75 -2.19 2.10
CA ILE A 90 2.49 -2.08 3.36
C ILE A 90 3.75 -2.94 3.30
N SER A 91 4.91 -2.31 3.46
CA SER A 91 6.17 -3.04 3.62
C SER A 91 6.27 -3.63 5.04
N ALA A 92 6.70 -4.90 5.12
CA ALA A 92 6.89 -5.61 6.38
C ALA A 92 8.25 -5.26 7.00
N THR A 93 8.38 -4.04 7.50
CA THR A 93 9.60 -3.56 8.16
C THR A 93 9.82 -4.23 9.52
N ASP A 94 11.05 -4.26 10.01
CA ASP A 94 11.37 -4.81 11.33
C ASP A 94 10.59 -4.10 12.44
N GLU A 95 10.45 -2.77 12.35
CA GLU A 95 9.67 -1.98 13.30
C GLU A 95 8.21 -2.42 13.33
N ARG A 96 7.58 -2.58 12.16
CA ARG A 96 6.19 -3.02 12.06
C ARG A 96 5.99 -4.46 12.53
N LYS A 97 6.98 -5.33 12.31
CA LYS A 97 6.96 -6.73 12.78
C LYS A 97 6.99 -6.86 14.30
N GLU A 98 7.41 -5.84 15.02
CA GLU A 98 7.34 -5.83 16.48
C GLU A 98 5.90 -5.77 16.99
N VAL A 99 4.99 -5.18 16.21
CA VAL A 99 3.60 -4.94 16.60
C VAL A 99 2.62 -5.86 15.88
N PHE A 100 2.93 -6.21 14.64
CA PHE A 100 2.04 -6.99 13.77
C PHE A 100 2.74 -8.24 13.25
N ASP A 101 1.94 -9.25 12.91
CA ASP A 101 2.37 -10.33 12.03
C ASP A 101 2.09 -9.94 10.59
N PHE A 102 2.86 -10.52 9.67
CA PHE A 102 2.72 -10.27 8.24
C PHE A 102 2.59 -11.60 7.49
N SER A 103 1.82 -11.56 6.43
CA SER A 103 1.80 -12.65 5.47
C SER A 103 3.16 -12.81 4.78
N ILE A 104 3.32 -13.88 4.02
CA ILE A 104 4.40 -13.94 3.03
C ILE A 104 4.27 -12.74 2.09
N PRO A 105 5.39 -12.22 1.54
CA PRO A 105 5.33 -11.08 0.63
C PRO A 105 4.61 -11.45 -0.68
N TYR A 106 3.81 -10.51 -1.19
CA TYR A 106 3.08 -10.70 -2.43
C TYR A 106 3.60 -9.85 -3.59
N TYR A 107 4.38 -8.80 -3.30
CA TYR A 107 4.95 -7.91 -4.30
C TYR A 107 6.26 -7.29 -3.81
N GLU A 108 7.31 -7.33 -4.65
CA GLU A 108 8.58 -6.66 -4.34
C GLU A 108 8.50 -5.20 -4.74
N ASN A 109 8.82 -4.31 -3.80
CA ASN A 109 8.77 -2.88 -4.00
C ASN A 109 10.07 -2.32 -4.57
N LYS A 110 9.91 -1.37 -5.51
CA LYS A 110 10.91 -0.37 -5.84
C LYS A 110 10.29 0.99 -5.59
N ALA A 111 11.07 1.92 -5.06
CA ALA A 111 10.64 3.30 -4.90
C ALA A 111 11.28 4.19 -5.98
N SER A 112 10.57 5.24 -6.37
CA SER A 112 11.01 6.16 -7.42
C SER A 112 10.64 7.60 -7.07
N PHE A 113 11.33 8.54 -7.70
CA PHE A 113 10.93 9.95 -7.68
C PHE A 113 10.05 10.25 -8.89
N LEU A 114 8.87 10.79 -8.61
CA LEU A 114 8.04 11.40 -9.64
C LEU A 114 8.42 12.88 -9.73
N ILE A 115 8.71 13.36 -10.92
CA ILE A 115 9.14 14.73 -11.20
C ILE A 115 8.33 15.33 -12.35
N ARG A 116 8.39 16.64 -12.52
CA ARG A 116 7.88 17.28 -13.74
C ARG A 116 8.79 16.88 -14.91
N LYS A 117 8.18 16.58 -16.03
CA LYS A 117 8.91 16.14 -17.23
C LYS A 117 9.96 17.16 -17.68
N VAL A 118 9.67 18.46 -17.54
CA VAL A 118 10.60 19.53 -17.88
C VAL A 118 11.87 19.52 -17.04
N ASP A 119 11.86 18.88 -15.88
CA ASP A 119 12.99 18.79 -14.95
C ASP A 119 13.78 17.48 -15.09
N LEU A 120 13.48 16.64 -16.09
CA LEU A 120 14.13 15.35 -16.28
C LEU A 120 15.66 15.47 -16.33
N ASP A 121 16.18 16.47 -17.04
CA ASP A 121 17.62 16.71 -17.16
C ASP A 121 18.23 17.35 -15.91
N LYS A 122 17.42 17.99 -15.08
CA LYS A 122 17.86 18.60 -13.83
C LYS A 122 18.11 17.57 -12.73
N TYR A 123 17.27 16.53 -12.66
CA TYR A 123 17.29 15.53 -11.58
C TYR A 123 17.80 14.17 -12.09
N LYS A 124 19.07 14.13 -12.51
CA LYS A 124 19.72 12.92 -13.03
C LYS A 124 20.56 12.17 -12.01
N ASP A 125 20.89 12.79 -10.88
CA ASP A 125 21.70 12.21 -9.81
C ASP A 125 21.15 12.59 -8.44
N LEU A 126 21.61 11.90 -7.39
CA LEU A 126 21.14 12.16 -6.03
C LEU A 126 21.58 13.53 -5.52
N ASN A 127 22.73 14.05 -5.96
CA ASN A 127 23.18 15.38 -5.57
C ASN A 127 22.19 16.48 -5.96
N SER A 128 21.55 16.36 -7.11
CA SER A 128 20.55 17.33 -7.57
C SER A 128 19.30 17.35 -6.71
N LEU A 129 19.03 16.26 -5.99
CA LEU A 129 17.88 16.11 -5.10
C LEU A 129 18.23 16.34 -3.63
N ALA A 130 19.53 16.44 -3.29
CA ALA A 130 20.01 16.44 -1.89
C ALA A 130 19.43 17.57 -1.04
N SER A 131 19.13 18.73 -1.63
CA SER A 131 18.54 19.89 -0.94
C SER A 131 17.20 20.33 -1.55
N ALA A 132 16.59 19.49 -2.38
CA ALA A 132 15.33 19.76 -3.05
C ALA A 132 14.14 19.71 -2.07
N ASN A 133 12.99 20.27 -2.52
CA ASN A 133 11.72 20.10 -1.84
C ASN A 133 11.10 18.80 -2.31
N ILE A 134 11.00 17.83 -1.41
CA ILE A 134 10.49 16.48 -1.72
C ILE A 134 9.25 16.22 -0.87
N ALA A 135 8.17 15.78 -1.50
CA ALA A 135 7.00 15.29 -0.79
C ALA A 135 7.00 13.77 -0.74
N ALA A 136 6.43 13.22 0.31
CA ALA A 136 6.16 11.80 0.46
C ALA A 136 4.89 11.61 1.27
N GLN A 137 4.29 10.43 1.17
CA GLN A 137 3.10 10.13 1.96
C GLN A 137 3.49 9.79 3.39
N LYS A 138 2.81 10.41 4.34
CA LYS A 138 3.06 10.27 5.77
C LYS A 138 2.96 8.82 6.23
N GLY A 139 3.96 8.35 6.98
CA GLY A 139 3.99 7.02 7.58
C GLY A 139 4.46 5.91 6.66
N THR A 140 4.89 6.23 5.44
CA THR A 140 5.35 5.24 4.45
C THR A 140 6.84 4.98 4.53
N VAL A 141 7.27 3.84 4.00
CA VAL A 141 8.69 3.52 3.80
C VAL A 141 9.36 4.51 2.84
N PRO A 142 8.75 4.89 1.70
CA PRO A 142 9.32 5.94 0.85
C PRO A 142 9.61 7.26 1.56
N GLU A 143 8.79 7.65 2.54
CA GLU A 143 9.06 8.82 3.39
C GLU A 143 10.33 8.63 4.23
N SER A 144 10.42 7.49 4.92
CA SER A 144 11.58 7.15 5.77
C SER A 144 12.88 7.11 4.96
N MET A 145 12.83 6.60 3.74
CA MET A 145 14.00 6.54 2.85
C MET A 145 14.56 7.95 2.56
N VAL A 146 13.69 8.92 2.31
CA VAL A 146 14.11 10.31 2.09
C VAL A 146 14.78 10.88 3.34
N LYS A 147 14.19 10.67 4.52
CA LYS A 147 14.75 11.12 5.79
C LYS A 147 16.15 10.55 6.04
N GLU A 148 16.35 9.28 5.74
CA GLU A 148 17.60 8.57 5.99
C GLU A 148 18.67 8.86 4.94
N GLN A 149 18.30 8.90 3.66
CA GLN A 149 19.26 8.97 2.56
C GLN A 149 19.47 10.39 2.01
N LEU A 150 18.51 11.28 2.20
CA LEU A 150 18.60 12.69 1.80
C LEU A 150 18.26 13.60 2.99
N PRO A 151 19.07 13.60 4.06
CA PRO A 151 18.75 14.34 5.28
C PRO A 151 18.71 15.86 5.11
N GLU A 152 19.35 16.42 4.07
CA GLU A 152 19.34 17.85 3.76
C GLU A 152 18.14 18.26 2.87
N ALA A 153 17.37 17.31 2.37
CA ALA A 153 16.18 17.63 1.58
C ALA A 153 15.08 18.21 2.47
N LYS A 154 14.31 19.12 1.91
CA LYS A 154 13.13 19.69 2.58
C LYS A 154 11.94 18.76 2.33
N LEU A 155 11.67 17.92 3.32
CA LEU A 155 10.61 16.91 3.22
C LEU A 155 9.27 17.48 3.66
N THR A 156 8.27 17.34 2.81
CA THR A 156 6.86 17.60 3.13
C THR A 156 6.13 16.26 3.23
N SER A 157 5.60 15.96 4.41
CA SER A 157 4.82 14.74 4.65
C SER A 157 3.34 15.05 4.49
N LEU A 158 2.67 14.37 3.57
CA LEU A 158 1.25 14.57 3.29
C LEU A 158 0.48 13.25 3.50
N SER A 159 -0.73 13.35 4.03
CA SER A 159 -1.56 12.17 4.28
C SER A 159 -2.10 11.55 3.00
N ASN A 160 -2.30 12.35 1.96
CA ASN A 160 -2.91 11.94 0.69
C ASN A 160 -1.91 12.06 -0.45
N MET A 161 -1.76 10.98 -1.23
CA MET A 161 -0.83 10.96 -2.37
C MET A 161 -1.27 11.94 -3.47
N GLY A 162 -2.56 12.05 -3.73
CA GLY A 162 -3.09 13.00 -4.72
C GLY A 162 -2.71 14.45 -4.40
N GLU A 163 -2.71 14.84 -3.13
CA GLU A 163 -2.26 16.18 -2.70
C GLU A 163 -0.77 16.37 -2.98
N ALA A 164 0.05 15.34 -2.72
CA ALA A 164 1.49 15.40 -3.00
C ALA A 164 1.75 15.62 -4.50
N VAL A 165 1.04 14.90 -5.35
CA VAL A 165 1.15 15.05 -6.81
C VAL A 165 0.67 16.43 -7.26
N ASN A 166 -0.40 16.96 -6.68
CA ASN A 166 -0.87 18.32 -6.95
C ASN A 166 0.19 19.38 -6.58
N GLU A 167 0.89 19.20 -5.47
CA GLU A 167 1.99 20.09 -5.06
C GLU A 167 3.17 20.02 -6.04
N LEU A 168 3.46 18.84 -6.57
CA LEU A 168 4.46 18.67 -7.63
C LEU A 168 4.06 19.43 -8.90
N GLN A 169 2.82 19.26 -9.35
CA GLN A 169 2.32 19.91 -10.56
C GLN A 169 2.27 21.43 -10.42
N SER A 170 1.96 21.94 -9.23
CA SER A 170 1.91 23.38 -8.97
C SER A 170 3.27 24.02 -8.69
N GLY A 171 4.34 23.22 -8.59
CA GLY A 171 5.69 23.73 -8.35
C GLY A 171 6.04 23.96 -6.88
N LYS A 172 5.19 23.56 -5.94
CA LYS A 172 5.49 23.69 -4.49
C LYS A 172 6.55 22.73 -4.03
N VAL A 173 6.62 21.55 -4.65
CA VAL A 173 7.70 20.58 -4.44
C VAL A 173 8.37 20.26 -5.77
N ASP A 174 9.60 19.73 -5.69
CA ASP A 174 10.41 19.38 -6.87
C ASP A 174 10.27 17.93 -7.26
N ALA A 175 9.91 17.08 -6.32
CA ALA A 175 9.75 15.64 -6.52
C ALA A 175 8.77 15.08 -5.49
N VAL A 176 8.15 13.95 -5.84
CA VAL A 176 7.41 13.11 -4.89
C VAL A 176 8.05 11.74 -4.88
N HIS A 177 8.40 11.24 -3.70
CA HIS A 177 9.01 9.91 -3.56
C HIS A 177 7.93 8.91 -3.16
N MET A 178 7.80 7.84 -3.94
CA MET A 178 6.73 6.85 -3.79
C MET A 178 7.15 5.52 -4.41
N ASP A 179 6.33 4.50 -4.23
CA ASP A 179 6.55 3.22 -4.91
C ASP A 179 6.48 3.38 -6.42
N GLU A 180 7.38 2.71 -7.13
CA GLU A 180 7.54 2.87 -8.58
C GLU A 180 6.26 2.61 -9.38
N PRO A 181 5.46 1.55 -9.12
CA PRO A 181 4.23 1.35 -9.87
C PRO A 181 3.22 2.50 -9.73
N VAL A 182 3.19 3.13 -8.57
CA VAL A 182 2.34 4.29 -8.30
C VAL A 182 2.85 5.51 -9.08
N ALA A 183 4.16 5.74 -9.06
CA ALA A 183 4.78 6.81 -9.82
C ALA A 183 4.53 6.65 -11.33
N LEU A 184 4.69 5.43 -11.85
CA LEU A 184 4.40 5.11 -13.25
C LEU A 184 2.93 5.34 -13.61
N SER A 185 2.01 5.00 -12.70
CA SER A 185 0.58 5.23 -12.89
C SER A 185 0.27 6.73 -13.01
N TYR A 186 0.84 7.57 -12.13
CA TYR A 186 0.67 9.03 -12.22
C TYR A 186 1.30 9.60 -13.50
N ALA A 187 2.47 9.12 -13.89
CA ALA A 187 3.13 9.55 -15.13
C ALA A 187 2.34 9.18 -16.39
N THR A 188 1.67 8.01 -16.38
CA THR A 188 0.80 7.59 -17.49
C THR A 188 -0.43 8.50 -17.60
N LYS A 189 -1.02 8.89 -16.49
CA LYS A 189 -2.21 9.76 -16.46
C LYS A 189 -1.90 11.24 -16.72
N ASN A 190 -0.69 11.68 -16.45
CA ASN A 190 -0.30 13.09 -16.49
C ASN A 190 0.93 13.24 -17.38
N SER A 191 0.75 13.74 -18.60
CA SER A 191 1.81 13.91 -19.59
C SER A 191 2.90 14.90 -19.16
N ASP A 192 2.62 15.76 -18.17
CA ASP A 192 3.56 16.71 -17.59
C ASP A 192 4.49 16.10 -16.53
N LEU A 193 4.24 14.84 -16.14
CA LEU A 193 5.00 14.13 -15.12
C LEU A 193 5.79 12.97 -15.70
N GLN A 194 6.89 12.63 -15.04
CA GLN A 194 7.75 11.52 -15.44
C GLN A 194 8.48 10.95 -14.22
N VAL A 195 8.80 9.67 -14.27
CA VAL A 195 9.67 9.03 -13.27
C VAL A 195 11.12 9.43 -13.56
N ALA A 196 11.83 9.88 -12.53
CA ALA A 196 13.23 10.23 -12.63
C ALA A 196 14.09 8.98 -12.88
N SER A 197 15.25 9.17 -13.55
CA SER A 197 16.18 8.08 -13.82
C SER A 197 16.99 7.65 -12.59
N VAL A 198 17.04 8.48 -11.56
CA VAL A 198 17.77 8.23 -10.32
C VAL A 198 16.82 7.71 -9.25
N SER A 199 17.29 6.80 -8.39
CA SER A 199 16.52 6.26 -7.28
C SER A 199 17.38 6.12 -6.03
N LEU A 200 16.71 6.12 -4.87
CA LEU A 200 17.35 5.80 -3.60
C LEU A 200 17.59 4.30 -3.50
N THR A 201 18.48 3.91 -2.58
CA THR A 201 18.79 2.50 -2.33
C THR A 201 17.66 1.85 -1.53
N MET A 202 17.12 0.74 -2.05
CA MET A 202 16.15 -0.07 -1.31
C MET A 202 16.87 -0.96 -0.31
N ASN A 203 16.27 -1.13 0.88
CA ASN A 203 16.71 -2.12 1.83
C ASN A 203 16.24 -3.51 1.37
N GLU A 204 17.12 -4.52 1.45
CA GLU A 204 16.76 -5.89 1.11
C GLU A 204 15.66 -6.39 2.06
N GLY A 205 14.69 -7.12 1.51
CA GLY A 205 13.61 -7.73 2.26
C GLY A 205 12.39 -6.84 2.50
N GLU A 206 12.37 -5.62 2.01
CA GLU A 206 11.20 -4.77 2.05
C GLU A 206 10.29 -5.08 0.85
N ALA A 207 9.23 -5.86 1.11
CA ALA A 207 8.23 -6.23 0.13
C ALA A 207 6.85 -6.01 0.72
N ASN A 208 5.85 -5.80 -0.14
CA ASN A 208 4.48 -5.65 0.31
C ASN A 208 3.95 -6.97 0.89
N ALA A 209 3.34 -6.89 2.04
CA ALA A 209 2.69 -8.00 2.71
C ALA A 209 1.38 -7.55 3.36
N VAL A 210 0.53 -8.52 3.67
CA VAL A 210 -0.71 -8.28 4.40
C VAL A 210 -0.40 -8.23 5.89
N ALA A 211 -0.82 -7.16 6.57
CA ALA A 211 -0.65 -7.03 8.02
C ALA A 211 -1.81 -7.68 8.76
N ILE A 212 -1.49 -8.38 9.84
CA ILE A 212 -2.40 -9.19 10.65
C ILE A 212 -2.07 -8.93 12.13
N ARG A 213 -3.09 -8.85 13.00
CA ARG A 213 -2.81 -8.76 14.44
C ARG A 213 -2.04 -9.98 14.91
N LYS A 214 -1.07 -9.76 15.82
CA LYS A 214 -0.30 -10.85 16.44
C LYS A 214 -1.21 -11.86 17.13
N GLY A 215 -0.78 -13.12 17.12
CA GLY A 215 -1.50 -14.21 17.75
C GLY A 215 -2.60 -14.84 16.90
N ASN A 216 -2.72 -14.48 15.62
CA ASN A 216 -3.73 -15.01 14.70
C ASN A 216 -3.07 -15.87 13.60
N GLU A 217 -2.35 -16.90 14.03
CA GLU A 217 -1.62 -17.77 13.11
C GLU A 217 -2.53 -18.55 12.16
N ASP A 218 -3.73 -18.89 12.59
CA ASP A 218 -4.74 -19.57 11.77
C ASP A 218 -5.18 -18.67 10.60
N LEU A 219 -5.45 -17.40 10.86
CA LEU A 219 -5.77 -16.43 9.81
C LEU A 219 -4.59 -16.20 8.86
N LYS A 220 -3.38 -16.05 9.43
CA LYS A 220 -2.15 -15.90 8.64
C LYS A 220 -1.96 -17.09 7.69
N ALA A 221 -2.19 -18.30 8.15
CA ALA A 221 -2.05 -19.51 7.32
C ALA A 221 -3.00 -19.48 6.11
N VAL A 222 -4.23 -19.03 6.27
CA VAL A 222 -5.18 -18.88 5.16
C VAL A 222 -4.72 -17.80 4.18
N VAL A 223 -4.30 -16.64 4.69
CA VAL A 223 -3.79 -15.54 3.87
C VAL A 223 -2.55 -15.98 3.08
N ASP A 224 -1.59 -16.64 3.73
CA ASP A 224 -0.39 -17.14 3.08
C ASP A 224 -0.70 -18.17 1.98
N LYS A 225 -1.65 -19.04 2.21
CA LYS A 225 -2.10 -20.04 1.21
C LYS A 225 -2.65 -19.34 -0.04
N VAL A 226 -3.50 -18.34 0.15
CA VAL A 226 -4.08 -17.58 -0.97
C VAL A 226 -2.96 -16.85 -1.74
N ILE A 227 -2.08 -16.14 -1.04
CA ILE A 227 -0.98 -15.41 -1.66
C ILE A 227 -0.06 -16.36 -2.43
N GLN A 228 0.30 -17.50 -1.85
CA GLN A 228 1.16 -18.48 -2.52
C GLN A 228 0.51 -18.97 -3.82
N LYS A 229 -0.78 -19.24 -3.80
CA LYS A 229 -1.52 -19.64 -4.99
C LYS A 229 -1.51 -18.55 -6.06
N LEU A 230 -1.76 -17.29 -5.67
CA LEU A 230 -1.71 -16.16 -6.60
C LEU A 230 -0.31 -16.00 -7.23
N LYS A 231 0.74 -16.21 -6.45
CA LYS A 231 2.13 -16.16 -6.94
C LYS A 231 2.42 -17.29 -7.92
N ASP A 232 2.06 -18.50 -7.55
CA ASP A 232 2.33 -19.71 -8.36
C ASP A 232 1.60 -19.65 -9.71
N GLU A 233 0.42 -19.05 -9.75
CA GLU A 233 -0.42 -18.93 -10.96
C GLU A 233 -0.17 -17.61 -11.72
N GLY A 234 0.64 -16.69 -11.19
CA GLY A 234 0.87 -15.37 -11.79
C GLY A 234 -0.36 -14.46 -11.74
N THR A 235 -1.31 -14.75 -10.86
CA THR A 235 -2.61 -14.05 -10.82
C THR A 235 -2.49 -12.62 -10.32
N TYR A 236 -1.58 -12.35 -9.38
CA TYR A 236 -1.41 -10.97 -8.87
C TYR A 236 -0.92 -10.03 -9.99
N GLN A 237 -0.03 -10.49 -10.86
CA GLN A 237 0.40 -9.72 -12.04
C GLN A 237 -0.79 -9.43 -12.97
N THR A 238 -1.69 -10.38 -13.15
CA THR A 238 -2.93 -10.18 -13.91
C THR A 238 -3.83 -9.11 -13.27
N TYR A 239 -3.91 -9.10 -11.93
CA TYR A 239 -4.63 -8.05 -11.20
C TYR A 239 -4.03 -6.67 -11.44
N LEU A 240 -2.69 -6.56 -11.43
CA LEU A 240 -2.00 -5.29 -11.71
C LEU A 240 -2.27 -4.79 -13.13
N GLU A 241 -2.23 -5.67 -14.12
CA GLU A 241 -2.49 -5.33 -15.53
C GLU A 241 -3.93 -4.85 -15.73
N LYS A 242 -4.89 -5.54 -15.12
CA LYS A 242 -6.29 -5.14 -15.12
C LYS A 242 -6.50 -3.77 -14.47
N ALA A 243 -5.88 -3.54 -13.31
CA ALA A 243 -5.98 -2.28 -12.59
C ALA A 243 -5.35 -1.12 -13.37
N ALA A 244 -4.22 -1.35 -14.04
CA ALA A 244 -3.57 -0.34 -14.88
C ALA A 244 -4.49 0.14 -16.02
N LYS A 245 -5.25 -0.76 -16.62
CA LYS A 245 -6.24 -0.41 -17.65
C LYS A 245 -7.37 0.45 -17.10
N LEU A 246 -7.84 0.19 -15.87
CA LEU A 246 -8.85 1.00 -15.22
C LEU A 246 -8.36 2.42 -14.95
N THR A 247 -7.10 2.60 -14.53
CA THR A 247 -6.54 3.94 -14.33
C THR A 247 -6.42 4.73 -15.64
N GLU A 248 -6.18 4.07 -16.78
CA GLU A 248 -6.12 4.71 -18.09
C GLU A 248 -7.49 5.19 -18.59
N VAL A 249 -8.55 4.46 -18.28
CA VAL A 249 -9.92 4.77 -18.71
C VAL A 249 -10.55 5.92 -17.91
N GLU A 250 -10.11 6.13 -16.66
CA GLU A 250 -10.67 7.10 -15.71
C GLU A 250 -10.14 8.55 -15.89
N GLN A 251 -9.53 8.85 -16.98
CA GLN A 251 -9.06 10.21 -17.28
C GLN A 251 -10.17 11.17 -17.66
#